data_ba93083e6f686d89a1ef6afa1339d0e3
#
_entry.id   ba93083e6f686d89a1ef6afa1339d0e3
#
_cell.length_a   1.000
_cell.length_b   1.000
_cell.length_c   1.000
_cell.angle_alpha   90.00
_cell.angle_beta   90.00
_cell.angle_gamma   90.00
#
_symmetry.space_group_name_H-M   'P 1'
#
loop_
_entity.id
_entity.type
_entity.pdbx_description
1 polymer ?
#
loop_
_entity_poly.entity_id
_entity_poly.type
_entity_poly.pdbx_seq_one_letter_code
_entity_poly.pdbx_strand_id
1 'polypeptide(L)'
;MTEHVCISVIVPFYNAQLHIQKCIDLLLNQDFKNTFEIIMVDDGSTDNSKKIVLQNEDKKIRSYSLEKNSGPSAARNFGIKKSKGKYIFFLDVDDTVDLNILSVMYNKAIENDYDLIFCERRYIENFKNTKEDVFAYPADKHFEKPEINKEMKIRFYDPLLLFGLFDLTGRLIRRSIIIDNKIFFEERLRYLEDEFFMWEVMPSIKKAAYIRKQLYSFYVHPNVNTALSEGLVRGFNFSNFKLIKNHIGECLN
;
A
#
# COMPACT_ATOMS: atom_id res chain seq x y z
N MET A 1 -2.05 -29.01 11.82
CA MET A 1 -2.21 -27.65 12.34
C MET A 1 -2.17 -26.73 11.14
N THR A 2 -3.22 -25.94 10.89
CA THR A 2 -3.21 -24.95 9.80
C THR A 2 -2.22 -23.85 10.18
N GLU A 3 -1.17 -23.74 9.38
CA GLU A 3 -0.12 -22.73 9.55
C GLU A 3 -0.77 -21.33 9.50
N HIS A 4 -0.63 -20.56 10.58
CA HIS A 4 -1.32 -19.27 10.70
C HIS A 4 -0.55 -18.22 9.91
N VAL A 5 -1.12 -17.73 8.80
CA VAL A 5 -0.50 -16.69 7.97
C VAL A 5 -0.51 -15.35 8.73
N CYS A 6 0.66 -14.77 8.92
CA CYS A 6 0.81 -13.50 9.64
C CYS A 6 0.54 -12.29 8.75
N ILE A 7 1.08 -12.30 7.54
CA ILE A 7 0.97 -11.18 6.58
C ILE A 7 0.55 -11.72 5.22
N SER A 8 -0.42 -11.05 4.58
CA SER A 8 -0.68 -11.15 3.14
C SER A 8 -0.09 -9.93 2.45
N VAL A 9 0.90 -10.13 1.59
CA VAL A 9 1.44 -9.08 0.71
C VAL A 9 0.63 -9.13 -0.57
N ILE A 10 -0.09 -8.05 -0.90
CA ILE A 10 -0.90 -7.95 -2.12
C ILE A 10 -0.15 -7.10 -3.13
N VAL A 11 0.10 -7.68 -4.31
CA VAL A 11 0.82 -7.05 -5.41
C VAL A 11 -0.07 -7.04 -6.65
N PRO A 12 -0.76 -5.93 -6.93
CA PRO A 12 -1.43 -5.74 -8.22
C PRO A 12 -0.40 -5.50 -9.31
N PHE A 13 -0.62 -6.03 -10.52
CA PHE A 13 0.25 -5.74 -11.65
C PHE A 13 -0.49 -5.75 -12.97
N TYR A 14 -0.03 -4.92 -13.90
CA TYR A 14 -0.49 -4.84 -15.29
C TYR A 14 0.66 -4.44 -16.19
N ASN A 15 0.99 -5.28 -17.21
CA ASN A 15 2.09 -5.04 -18.16
C ASN A 15 3.42 -4.64 -17.47
N ALA A 16 3.81 -5.39 -16.45
CA ALA A 16 4.94 -5.11 -15.58
C ALA A 16 6.16 -6.04 -15.81
N GLN A 17 6.33 -6.59 -17.01
CA GLN A 17 7.38 -7.58 -17.32
C GLN A 17 8.80 -7.13 -16.95
N LEU A 18 9.06 -5.82 -16.90
CA LEU A 18 10.38 -5.27 -16.54
C LEU A 18 10.64 -5.23 -15.03
N HIS A 19 9.58 -5.26 -14.20
CA HIS A 19 9.66 -5.07 -12.74
C HIS A 19 9.32 -6.33 -11.96
N ILE A 20 8.46 -7.19 -12.51
CA ILE A 20 7.80 -8.26 -11.79
C ILE A 20 8.77 -9.29 -11.17
N GLN A 21 9.84 -9.69 -11.88
CA GLN A 21 10.82 -10.63 -11.34
C GLN A 21 11.56 -10.00 -10.15
N LYS A 22 11.99 -8.76 -10.27
CA LYS A 22 12.66 -8.02 -9.18
C LYS A 22 11.75 -7.92 -7.95
N CYS A 23 10.46 -7.64 -8.15
CA CYS A 23 9.47 -7.59 -7.07
C CYS A 23 9.33 -8.95 -6.36
N ILE A 24 9.24 -10.04 -7.12
CA ILE A 24 9.18 -11.40 -6.57
C ILE A 24 10.43 -11.73 -5.77
N ASP A 25 11.61 -11.51 -6.35
CA ASP A 25 12.89 -11.78 -5.68
C ASP A 25 13.01 -10.99 -4.37
N LEU A 26 12.62 -9.72 -4.38
CA LEU A 26 12.61 -8.87 -3.20
C LEU A 26 11.71 -9.42 -2.09
N LEU A 27 10.52 -9.90 -2.43
CA LEU A 27 9.57 -10.46 -1.45
C LEU A 27 10.00 -11.82 -0.94
N LEU A 28 10.56 -12.68 -1.79
CA LEU A 28 11.05 -14.00 -1.37
C LEU A 28 12.27 -13.90 -0.45
N ASN A 29 13.09 -12.85 -0.59
CA ASN A 29 14.28 -12.60 0.23
C ASN A 29 14.00 -11.77 1.50
N GLN A 30 12.75 -11.53 1.86
CA GLN A 30 12.43 -10.87 3.14
C GLN A 30 12.96 -11.67 4.33
N ASP A 31 13.53 -10.98 5.32
CA ASP A 31 14.07 -11.60 6.55
C ASP A 31 13.01 -12.07 7.55
N PHE A 32 11.75 -12.11 7.12
CA PHE A 32 10.61 -12.44 7.96
C PHE A 32 10.54 -13.93 8.27
N LYS A 33 10.64 -14.29 9.56
CA LYS A 33 10.71 -15.69 10.02
C LYS A 33 9.36 -16.37 10.19
N ASN A 34 8.27 -15.58 10.29
CA ASN A 34 6.92 -16.13 10.40
C ASN A 34 6.32 -16.37 9.00
N THR A 35 5.22 -17.10 8.96
CA THR A 35 4.53 -17.41 7.69
C THR A 35 3.87 -16.19 7.07
N PHE A 36 4.15 -15.94 5.80
CA PHE A 36 3.46 -14.94 5.00
C PHE A 36 3.15 -15.48 3.61
N GLU A 37 2.20 -14.85 2.93
CA GLU A 37 1.83 -15.16 1.56
C GLU A 37 1.99 -13.93 0.67
N ILE A 38 2.29 -14.16 -0.61
CA ILE A 38 2.40 -13.15 -1.66
C ILE A 38 1.25 -13.40 -2.63
N ILE A 39 0.33 -12.45 -2.73
CA ILE A 39 -0.84 -12.53 -3.60
C ILE A 39 -0.59 -11.63 -4.81
N MET A 40 -0.15 -12.26 -5.91
CA MET A 40 0.11 -11.61 -7.18
C MET A 40 -1.19 -11.55 -7.97
N VAL A 41 -1.71 -10.36 -8.27
CA VAL A 41 -2.97 -10.20 -9.02
C VAL A 41 -2.71 -9.49 -10.33
N ASP A 42 -2.79 -10.26 -11.41
CA ASP A 42 -2.70 -9.80 -12.79
C ASP A 42 -3.99 -9.12 -13.22
N ASP A 43 -3.92 -7.85 -13.54
CA ASP A 43 -5.05 -7.07 -14.05
C ASP A 43 -5.20 -7.19 -15.58
N GLY A 44 -5.13 -8.41 -16.10
CA GLY A 44 -5.32 -8.69 -17.52
C GLY A 44 -4.14 -8.27 -18.40
N SER A 45 -2.90 -8.52 -17.97
CA SER A 45 -1.69 -8.21 -18.75
C SER A 45 -1.65 -8.86 -20.12
N THR A 46 -1.11 -8.13 -21.09
CA THR A 46 -0.92 -8.56 -22.48
C THR A 46 0.55 -8.85 -22.81
N ASP A 47 1.47 -8.53 -21.89
CA ASP A 47 2.91 -8.82 -21.99
C ASP A 47 3.29 -10.14 -21.31
N ASN A 48 4.59 -10.34 -21.04
CA ASN A 48 5.07 -11.57 -20.39
C ASN A 48 4.91 -11.61 -18.86
N SER A 49 4.31 -10.58 -18.23
CA SER A 49 4.20 -10.48 -16.78
C SER A 49 3.58 -11.72 -16.13
N LYS A 50 2.43 -12.15 -16.62
CA LYS A 50 1.74 -13.36 -16.13
C LYS A 50 2.60 -14.60 -16.24
N LYS A 51 3.30 -14.78 -17.38
CA LYS A 51 4.18 -15.92 -17.60
C LYS A 51 5.31 -15.96 -16.59
N ILE A 52 5.93 -14.82 -16.31
CA ILE A 52 7.02 -14.69 -15.33
C ILE A 52 6.54 -15.12 -13.94
N VAL A 53 5.36 -14.64 -13.50
CA VAL A 53 4.80 -15.04 -12.20
C VAL A 53 4.55 -16.53 -12.12
N LEU A 54 3.96 -17.13 -13.17
CA LEU A 54 3.62 -18.57 -13.20
C LEU A 54 4.85 -19.48 -13.26
N GLN A 55 6.02 -18.97 -13.65
CA GLN A 55 7.28 -19.70 -13.63
C GLN A 55 7.91 -19.77 -12.22
N ASN A 56 7.41 -19.00 -11.26
CA ASN A 56 7.87 -19.05 -9.89
C ASN A 56 7.06 -20.09 -9.09
N GLU A 57 7.72 -21.16 -8.68
CA GLU A 57 7.09 -22.31 -8.00
C GLU A 57 7.11 -22.19 -6.46
N ASP A 58 7.52 -21.02 -5.90
CA ASP A 58 7.56 -20.87 -4.45
C ASP A 58 6.13 -20.89 -3.88
N LYS A 59 5.92 -21.75 -2.88
CA LYS A 59 4.63 -21.96 -2.22
C LYS A 59 4.05 -20.73 -1.52
N LYS A 60 4.85 -19.71 -1.26
CA LYS A 60 4.38 -18.43 -0.73
C LYS A 60 3.63 -17.63 -1.77
N ILE A 61 3.88 -17.87 -3.08
CA ILE A 61 3.26 -17.12 -4.16
C ILE A 61 1.92 -17.75 -4.54
N ARG A 62 0.90 -16.91 -4.54
CA ARG A 62 -0.45 -17.23 -5.01
C ARG A 62 -0.80 -16.29 -6.14
N SER A 63 -0.84 -16.78 -7.36
CA SER A 63 -1.12 -16.02 -8.57
C SER A 63 -2.59 -16.10 -8.96
N TYR A 64 -3.14 -14.96 -9.33
CA TYR A 64 -4.49 -14.81 -9.85
C TYR A 64 -4.48 -13.87 -11.05
N SER A 65 -5.46 -14.01 -11.95
CA SER A 65 -5.65 -13.10 -13.09
C SER A 65 -7.10 -12.68 -13.19
N LEU A 66 -7.32 -11.41 -13.45
CA LEU A 66 -8.61 -10.88 -13.86
C LEU A 66 -8.81 -11.14 -15.37
N GLU A 67 -10.05 -11.21 -15.82
CA GLU A 67 -10.38 -11.49 -17.23
C GLU A 67 -9.96 -10.35 -18.17
N LYS A 68 -9.96 -9.12 -17.67
CA LYS A 68 -9.60 -7.90 -18.41
C LYS A 68 -9.00 -6.87 -17.46
N ASN A 69 -8.34 -5.87 -18.03
CA ASN A 69 -7.88 -4.72 -17.26
C ASN A 69 -9.09 -3.98 -16.65
N SER A 70 -9.14 -3.96 -15.34
CA SER A 70 -10.20 -3.36 -14.52
C SER A 70 -9.67 -2.28 -13.56
N GLY A 71 -8.35 -2.05 -13.59
CA GLY A 71 -7.65 -1.06 -12.78
C GLY A 71 -7.09 -1.60 -11.46
N PRO A 72 -6.15 -0.86 -10.86
CA PRO A 72 -5.44 -1.30 -9.64
C PRO A 72 -6.40 -1.54 -8.46
N SER A 73 -7.48 -0.77 -8.35
CA SER A 73 -8.53 -0.95 -7.34
C SER A 73 -9.16 -2.34 -7.40
N ALA A 74 -9.53 -2.81 -8.60
CA ALA A 74 -10.14 -4.13 -8.78
C ALA A 74 -9.15 -5.25 -8.43
N ALA A 75 -7.89 -5.12 -8.84
CA ALA A 75 -6.84 -6.07 -8.52
C ALA A 75 -6.56 -6.12 -7.00
N ARG A 76 -6.45 -4.96 -6.32
CA ARG A 76 -6.28 -4.89 -4.87
C ARG A 76 -7.49 -5.49 -4.14
N ASN A 77 -8.72 -5.19 -4.56
CA ASN A 77 -9.95 -5.75 -4.01
C ASN A 77 -9.99 -7.28 -4.14
N PHE A 78 -9.57 -7.80 -5.28
CA PHE A 78 -9.47 -9.23 -5.48
C PHE A 78 -8.43 -9.85 -4.52
N GLY A 79 -7.27 -9.22 -4.37
CA GLY A 79 -6.23 -9.63 -3.42
C GLY A 79 -6.73 -9.65 -1.97
N ILE A 80 -7.45 -8.61 -1.54
CA ILE A 80 -8.08 -8.53 -0.20
C ILE A 80 -8.99 -9.75 0.03
N LYS A 81 -9.87 -10.07 -0.92
CA LYS A 81 -10.79 -11.22 -0.83
C LYS A 81 -10.06 -12.56 -0.74
N LYS A 82 -8.86 -12.69 -1.32
CA LYS A 82 -8.04 -13.91 -1.31
C LYS A 82 -7.08 -14.00 -0.13
N SER A 83 -6.85 -12.90 0.60
CA SER A 83 -5.91 -12.83 1.71
C SER A 83 -6.35 -13.66 2.92
N LYS A 84 -5.36 -14.23 3.64
CA LYS A 84 -5.54 -15.05 4.85
C LYS A 84 -4.74 -14.52 6.04
N GLY A 85 -3.82 -13.58 5.81
CA GLY A 85 -2.94 -13.02 6.82
C GLY A 85 -3.69 -12.26 7.90
N LYS A 86 -3.14 -12.24 9.10
CA LYS A 86 -3.63 -11.37 10.20
C LYS A 86 -3.56 -9.89 9.79
N TYR A 87 -2.54 -9.54 9.00
CA TYR A 87 -2.32 -8.20 8.45
C TYR A 87 -2.22 -8.25 6.93
N ILE A 88 -2.55 -7.12 6.28
CA ILE A 88 -2.37 -6.89 4.85
C ILE A 88 -1.31 -5.80 4.66
N PHE A 89 -0.42 -6.04 3.70
CA PHE A 89 0.56 -5.10 3.19
C PHE A 89 0.38 -4.98 1.68
N PHE A 90 0.27 -3.75 1.16
CA PHE A 90 0.20 -3.51 -0.28
C PHE A 90 1.56 -3.08 -0.79
N LEU A 91 1.96 -3.64 -1.93
CA LEU A 91 3.20 -3.29 -2.63
C LEU A 91 2.90 -3.12 -4.12
N ASP A 92 3.20 -1.97 -4.66
CA ASP A 92 3.13 -1.75 -6.10
C ASP A 92 4.35 -2.41 -6.77
N VAL A 93 4.13 -3.01 -7.94
CA VAL A 93 5.10 -3.94 -8.59
C VAL A 93 6.41 -3.26 -9.02
N ASP A 94 6.38 -1.96 -9.23
CA ASP A 94 7.52 -1.11 -9.64
C ASP A 94 8.25 -0.45 -8.45
N ASP A 95 7.69 -0.55 -7.25
CA ASP A 95 8.29 -0.07 -6.02
C ASP A 95 9.26 -1.09 -5.39
N THR A 96 10.02 -0.65 -4.39
CA THR A 96 10.88 -1.53 -3.60
C THR A 96 10.74 -1.28 -2.10
N VAL A 97 11.10 -2.30 -1.32
CA VAL A 97 11.08 -2.25 0.14
C VAL A 97 12.38 -2.80 0.71
N ASP A 98 12.74 -2.39 1.91
CA ASP A 98 13.89 -2.98 2.60
C ASP A 98 13.60 -4.46 2.94
N LEU A 99 14.65 -5.30 2.95
CA LEU A 99 14.51 -6.75 3.21
C LEU A 99 13.96 -7.08 4.60
N ASN A 100 13.92 -6.13 5.50
CA ASN A 100 13.41 -6.29 6.86
C ASN A 100 12.08 -5.57 7.13
N ILE A 101 11.41 -5.03 6.11
CA ILE A 101 10.17 -4.27 6.34
C ILE A 101 9.08 -5.13 7.00
N LEU A 102 8.90 -6.37 6.51
CA LEU A 102 7.86 -7.25 7.06
C LEU A 102 8.15 -7.61 8.52
N SER A 103 9.40 -7.93 8.86
CA SER A 103 9.79 -8.26 10.24
C SER A 103 9.65 -7.04 11.17
N VAL A 104 10.12 -5.87 10.76
CA VAL A 104 10.06 -4.65 11.56
C VAL A 104 8.62 -4.22 11.80
N MET A 105 7.78 -4.20 10.77
CA MET A 105 6.38 -3.78 10.91
C MET A 105 5.55 -4.80 11.70
N TYR A 106 5.74 -6.09 11.45
CA TYR A 106 4.99 -7.13 12.16
C TYR A 106 5.34 -7.19 13.64
N ASN A 107 6.63 -7.15 13.98
CA ASN A 107 7.06 -7.13 15.38
C ASN A 107 6.46 -5.93 16.12
N LYS A 108 6.44 -4.76 15.49
CA LYS A 108 5.77 -3.59 16.04
C LYS A 108 4.26 -3.81 16.18
N ALA A 109 3.62 -4.42 15.18
CA ALA A 109 2.18 -4.65 15.20
C ALA A 109 1.73 -5.55 16.34
N ILE A 110 2.51 -6.60 16.68
CA ILE A 110 2.15 -7.54 17.74
C ILE A 110 2.54 -7.06 19.14
N GLU A 111 3.43 -6.08 19.27
CA GLU A 111 3.93 -5.55 20.55
C GLU A 111 2.78 -5.06 21.45
N ASN A 112 1.84 -4.31 20.91
CA ASN A 112 0.67 -3.78 21.62
C ASN A 112 -0.66 -4.05 20.89
N ASP A 113 -0.66 -5.07 20.01
CA ASP A 113 -1.81 -5.45 19.19
C ASP A 113 -2.37 -4.26 18.36
N TYR A 114 -1.47 -3.59 17.63
CA TYR A 114 -1.81 -2.44 16.81
C TYR A 114 -2.67 -2.85 15.59
N ASP A 115 -3.53 -1.94 15.17
CA ASP A 115 -4.41 -2.08 14.01
C ASP A 115 -3.74 -1.60 12.72
N LEU A 116 -2.90 -0.57 12.84
CA LEU A 116 -2.19 0.05 11.73
C LEU A 116 -0.74 0.33 12.16
N ILE A 117 0.20 -0.11 11.34
CA ILE A 117 1.60 0.31 11.40
C ILE A 117 1.92 1.04 10.11
N PHE A 118 2.65 2.14 10.22
CA PHE A 118 3.15 2.86 9.05
C PHE A 118 4.62 3.26 9.25
N CYS A 119 5.36 3.30 8.14
CA CYS A 119 6.77 3.68 8.12
C CYS A 119 7.01 4.86 7.19
N GLU A 120 8.19 5.46 7.29
CA GLU A 120 8.64 6.48 6.35
C GLU A 120 8.90 5.88 4.98
N ARG A 121 8.81 6.73 3.96
CA ARG A 121 9.06 6.40 2.56
C ARG A 121 10.22 7.21 2.02
N ARG A 122 10.94 6.61 1.09
CA ARG A 122 11.89 7.28 0.21
C ARG A 122 11.21 7.54 -1.12
N TYR A 123 11.35 8.72 -1.67
CA TYR A 123 10.97 9.02 -3.05
C TYR A 123 12.21 8.97 -3.91
N ILE A 124 12.20 8.14 -4.94
CA ILE A 124 13.33 7.95 -5.84
C ILE A 124 12.92 8.51 -7.20
N GLU A 125 13.52 9.64 -7.57
CA GLU A 125 13.35 10.25 -8.87
C GLU A 125 14.53 9.85 -9.78
N ASN A 126 14.23 9.12 -10.84
CA ASN A 126 15.22 8.68 -11.83
C ASN A 126 15.22 9.64 -13.03
N PHE A 127 15.69 10.88 -12.84
CA PHE A 127 15.88 11.83 -13.92
C PHE A 127 17.27 11.65 -14.55
N LYS A 128 17.34 10.93 -15.70
CA LYS A 128 18.48 10.91 -16.62
C LYS A 128 19.82 10.54 -15.99
N ASN A 129 20.09 9.26 -15.77
CA ASN A 129 21.46 8.67 -15.62
C ASN A 129 22.44 9.36 -14.64
N THR A 130 22.00 10.20 -13.75
CA THR A 130 22.82 10.85 -12.73
C THR A 130 22.22 10.58 -11.38
N LYS A 131 23.01 9.95 -10.49
CA LYS A 131 22.78 9.67 -9.07
C LYS A 131 21.31 9.73 -8.63
N GLU A 132 20.79 8.61 -8.09
CA GLU A 132 19.49 8.54 -7.43
C GLU A 132 19.36 9.70 -6.43
N ASP A 133 18.59 10.72 -6.77
CA ASP A 133 18.26 11.78 -5.82
C ASP A 133 17.15 11.24 -4.93
N VAL A 134 17.52 10.86 -3.71
CA VAL A 134 16.60 10.41 -2.67
C VAL A 134 16.03 11.65 -2.01
N PHE A 135 14.83 12.04 -2.39
CA PHE A 135 14.08 13.04 -1.63
C PHE A 135 13.31 12.34 -0.51
N ALA A 136 13.76 12.51 0.73
CA ALA A 136 12.89 12.32 1.87
C ALA A 136 11.82 13.40 1.78
N TYR A 137 10.54 13.03 1.59
CA TYR A 137 9.46 14.01 1.75
C TYR A 137 9.60 14.56 3.16
N PRO A 138 9.73 15.88 3.32
CA PRO A 138 10.01 16.45 4.63
C PRO A 138 8.76 16.37 5.51
N ALA A 139 8.46 15.17 6.01
CA ALA A 139 7.72 15.05 7.25
C ALA A 139 8.41 15.86 8.37
N ASP A 140 9.70 16.19 8.16
CA ASP A 140 10.55 16.88 9.13
C ASP A 140 10.28 18.38 9.27
N LYS A 141 9.58 19.03 8.35
CA LYS A 141 9.39 20.50 8.42
C LYS A 141 8.17 20.97 9.21
N HIS A 142 7.24 20.07 9.52
CA HIS A 142 5.98 20.46 10.15
C HIS A 142 5.57 19.61 11.37
N PHE A 143 6.33 18.57 11.70
CA PHE A 143 6.10 17.81 12.92
C PHE A 143 7.17 18.18 13.94
N GLU A 144 6.80 18.91 14.99
CA GLU A 144 7.53 18.85 16.24
C GLU A 144 7.59 17.38 16.63
N LYS A 145 8.85 16.87 16.76
CA LYS A 145 9.19 15.46 16.95
C LYS A 145 8.26 14.79 17.96
N PRO A 146 7.32 13.94 17.57
CA PRO A 146 6.67 13.10 18.56
C PRO A 146 7.74 12.13 19.08
N GLU A 147 7.91 12.08 20.38
CA GLU A 147 8.80 11.11 21.04
C GLU A 147 8.43 9.69 20.58
N ILE A 148 9.43 8.95 20.13
CA ILE A 148 9.40 7.73 19.32
C ILE A 148 8.60 6.55 19.90
N ASN A 149 8.02 6.66 21.10
CA ASN A 149 7.38 5.58 21.85
C ASN A 149 6.01 5.89 22.44
N LYS A 150 5.34 6.97 22.02
CA LYS A 150 3.99 7.25 22.50
C LYS A 150 2.94 6.65 21.56
N GLU A 151 1.98 5.91 22.12
CA GLU A 151 0.73 5.56 21.45
C GLU A 151 0.11 6.84 20.88
N MET A 152 0.09 6.95 19.56
CA MET A 152 -0.61 8.04 18.91
C MET A 152 -2.11 7.80 19.09
N LYS A 153 -2.75 8.56 19.96
CA LYS A 153 -4.20 8.77 19.88
C LYS A 153 -4.43 9.65 18.66
N ILE A 154 -4.85 9.05 17.55
CA ILE A 154 -5.17 9.78 16.33
C ILE A 154 -6.35 10.70 16.64
N ARG A 155 -6.08 11.99 16.76
CA ARG A 155 -7.13 13.00 16.79
C ARG A 155 -7.41 13.38 15.34
N PHE A 156 -8.57 13.01 14.83
CA PHE A 156 -9.04 13.25 13.46
C PHE A 156 -9.09 14.73 13.01
N TYR A 157 -8.60 15.66 13.83
CA TYR A 157 -8.69 17.09 13.57
C TYR A 157 -7.36 17.77 13.20
N ASP A 158 -6.28 16.99 13.00
CA ASP A 158 -5.02 17.58 12.54
C ASP A 158 -4.90 17.42 11.01
N PRO A 159 -5.11 18.50 10.22
CA PRO A 159 -5.05 18.43 8.76
C PRO A 159 -3.69 18.01 8.21
N LEU A 160 -2.59 18.22 8.96
CA LEU A 160 -1.23 17.89 8.55
C LEU A 160 -0.92 16.40 8.75
N LEU A 161 -1.49 15.78 9.77
CA LEU A 161 -1.49 14.31 9.92
C LEU A 161 -2.27 13.63 8.80
N LEU A 162 -3.29 14.30 8.28
CA LEU A 162 -4.16 13.75 7.24
C LEU A 162 -3.39 13.47 5.94
N PHE A 163 -2.60 14.41 5.42
CA PHE A 163 -1.93 14.25 4.13
C PHE A 163 -0.89 13.12 4.06
N GLY A 164 -0.23 12.78 5.16
CA GLY A 164 0.75 11.67 5.20
C GLY A 164 0.17 10.32 5.61
N LEU A 165 -1.04 10.29 6.21
CA LEU A 165 -1.67 9.07 6.71
C LEU A 165 -2.54 8.36 5.67
N PHE A 166 -3.04 9.07 4.66
CA PHE A 166 -3.98 8.55 3.67
C PHE A 166 -3.34 7.89 2.46
N ASP A 167 -2.03 7.89 2.38
CA ASP A 167 -1.32 7.11 1.39
C ASP A 167 -1.27 5.63 1.79
N LEU A 168 -1.44 4.74 0.84
CA LEU A 168 -1.50 3.29 1.06
C LEU A 168 -0.13 2.66 1.27
N THR A 169 0.91 3.24 0.66
CA THR A 169 2.25 2.65 0.61
C THR A 169 2.96 2.70 1.97
N GLY A 170 3.68 1.62 2.32
CA GLY A 170 4.35 1.51 3.62
C GLY A 170 3.39 1.35 4.80
N ARG A 171 2.22 0.75 4.58
CA ARG A 171 1.20 0.49 5.62
C ARG A 171 1.02 -1.01 5.83
N LEU A 172 0.97 -1.43 7.10
CA LEU A 172 0.57 -2.76 7.51
C LEU A 172 -0.76 -2.63 8.28
N ILE A 173 -1.84 -3.13 7.70
CA ILE A 173 -3.21 -2.92 8.17
C ILE A 173 -3.77 -4.24 8.69
N ARG A 174 -4.39 -4.24 9.88
CA ARG A 174 -5.08 -5.41 10.40
C ARG A 174 -6.23 -5.82 9.45
N ARG A 175 -6.14 -7.05 8.93
CA ARG A 175 -7.08 -7.55 7.92
C ARG A 175 -8.53 -7.53 8.38
N SER A 176 -8.82 -7.86 9.65
CA SER A 176 -10.18 -7.86 10.17
C SER A 176 -10.88 -6.50 10.04
N ILE A 177 -10.13 -5.39 10.20
CA ILE A 177 -10.70 -4.04 10.01
C ILE A 177 -11.26 -3.87 8.61
N ILE A 178 -10.54 -4.34 7.60
CA ILE A 178 -10.96 -4.24 6.21
C ILE A 178 -12.18 -5.16 5.94
N ILE A 179 -12.08 -6.41 6.38
CA ILE A 179 -13.09 -7.44 6.06
C ILE A 179 -14.39 -7.23 6.85
N ASP A 180 -14.29 -6.98 8.16
CA ASP A 180 -15.45 -6.90 9.04
C ASP A 180 -16.27 -5.63 8.76
N ASN A 181 -15.62 -4.54 8.35
CA ASN A 181 -16.27 -3.30 7.94
C ASN A 181 -16.58 -3.24 6.44
N LYS A 182 -16.27 -4.30 5.66
CA LYS A 182 -16.51 -4.38 4.21
C LYS A 182 -15.88 -3.22 3.42
N ILE A 183 -14.69 -2.78 3.83
CA ILE A 183 -13.95 -1.70 3.20
C ILE A 183 -13.23 -2.23 1.96
N PHE A 184 -13.49 -1.64 0.79
CA PHE A 184 -12.88 -1.99 -0.48
C PHE A 184 -12.53 -0.73 -1.26
N PHE A 185 -11.53 -0.83 -2.15
CA PHE A 185 -11.21 0.25 -3.06
C PHE A 185 -12.39 0.57 -3.97
N GLU A 186 -12.66 1.85 -4.17
CA GLU A 186 -13.69 2.30 -5.10
C GLU A 186 -13.20 2.18 -6.55
N GLU A 187 -13.69 1.17 -7.27
CA GLU A 187 -13.21 0.81 -8.62
C GLU A 187 -13.56 1.85 -9.71
N ARG A 188 -14.47 2.78 -9.41
CA ARG A 188 -14.82 3.90 -10.32
C ARG A 188 -13.83 5.05 -10.24
N LEU A 189 -13.00 5.12 -9.20
CA LEU A 189 -11.96 6.12 -9.06
C LEU A 189 -10.75 5.72 -9.90
N ARG A 190 -10.28 6.64 -10.73
CA ARG A 190 -9.04 6.48 -11.50
C ARG A 190 -7.81 7.07 -10.83
N TYR A 191 -8.03 7.96 -9.86
CA TYR A 191 -7.01 8.66 -9.09
C TYR A 191 -7.51 8.79 -7.66
N LEU A 192 -6.58 8.84 -6.70
CA LEU A 192 -6.87 8.98 -5.26
C LEU A 192 -7.64 7.79 -4.67
N GLU A 193 -7.64 6.64 -5.35
CA GLU A 193 -8.33 5.43 -4.89
C GLU A 193 -7.71 4.89 -3.60
N ASP A 194 -6.41 5.05 -3.44
CA ASP A 194 -5.64 4.64 -2.26
C ASP A 194 -5.90 5.56 -1.07
N GLU A 195 -5.93 6.88 -1.29
CA GLU A 195 -6.31 7.84 -0.26
C GLU A 195 -7.75 7.62 0.20
N PHE A 196 -8.67 7.42 -0.75
CA PHE A 196 -10.07 7.15 -0.45
C PHE A 196 -10.23 5.86 0.38
N PHE A 197 -9.56 4.79 0.01
CA PHE A 197 -9.54 3.55 0.78
C PHE A 197 -9.04 3.78 2.21
N MET A 198 -7.97 4.54 2.40
CA MET A 198 -7.45 4.85 3.73
C MET A 198 -8.41 5.74 4.53
N TRP A 199 -9.14 6.65 3.89
CA TRP A 199 -10.21 7.42 4.54
C TRP A 199 -11.29 6.51 5.16
N GLU A 200 -11.66 5.44 4.48
CA GLU A 200 -12.62 4.46 5.00
C GLU A 200 -12.03 3.58 6.11
N VAL A 201 -10.73 3.26 6.02
CA VAL A 201 -10.03 2.44 7.03
C VAL A 201 -9.84 3.20 8.35
N MET A 202 -9.45 4.47 8.29
CA MET A 202 -9.02 5.25 9.45
C MET A 202 -10.05 5.34 10.59
N PRO A 203 -11.37 5.52 10.37
CA PRO A 203 -12.36 5.55 11.45
C PRO A 203 -12.41 4.27 12.30
N SER A 204 -11.99 3.13 11.74
CA SER A 204 -11.98 1.83 12.42
C SER A 204 -10.67 1.53 13.15
N ILE A 205 -9.64 2.37 13.00
CA ILE A 205 -8.34 2.22 13.67
C ILE A 205 -8.44 2.69 15.11
N LYS A 206 -8.18 1.80 16.06
CA LYS A 206 -8.15 2.12 17.50
C LYS A 206 -6.73 2.37 17.99
N LYS A 207 -5.76 1.64 17.42
CA LYS A 207 -4.34 1.72 17.79
C LYS A 207 -3.47 1.75 16.56
N ALA A 208 -2.66 2.78 16.43
CA ALA A 208 -1.67 2.87 15.37
C ALA A 208 -0.27 3.13 15.93
N ALA A 209 0.77 2.72 15.20
CA ALA A 209 2.14 3.05 15.52
C ALA A 209 2.92 3.47 14.27
N TYR A 210 3.79 4.44 14.46
CA TYR A 210 4.68 4.96 13.43
C TYR A 210 6.11 4.46 13.65
N ILE A 211 6.74 4.02 12.57
CA ILE A 211 8.14 3.58 12.54
C ILE A 211 8.94 4.64 11.79
N ARG A 212 9.79 5.36 12.53
CA ARG A 212 10.69 6.39 11.97
C ARG A 212 11.88 5.75 11.26
N LYS A 213 11.59 4.96 10.22
CA LYS A 213 12.58 4.36 9.32
C LYS A 213 12.01 4.37 7.91
N GLN A 214 12.85 4.74 6.95
CA GLN A 214 12.52 4.70 5.53
C GLN A 214 12.66 3.26 5.03
N LEU A 215 11.58 2.50 5.09
CA LEU A 215 11.56 1.07 4.73
C LEU A 215 10.90 0.82 3.36
N TYR A 216 10.20 1.79 2.82
CA TYR A 216 9.53 1.73 1.52
C TYR A 216 10.16 2.74 0.56
N SER A 217 10.38 2.35 -0.70
CA SER A 217 10.94 3.23 -1.74
C SER A 217 9.94 3.33 -2.89
N PHE A 218 9.39 4.51 -3.07
CA PHE A 218 8.46 4.85 -4.12
C PHE A 218 9.22 5.43 -5.32
N TYR A 219 9.03 4.84 -6.51
CA TYR A 219 9.70 5.29 -7.73
C TYR A 219 8.80 6.23 -8.52
N VAL A 220 9.25 7.48 -8.70
CA VAL A 220 8.57 8.47 -9.52
C VAL A 220 8.96 8.29 -10.98
N HIS A 221 8.01 7.90 -11.84
CA HIS A 221 8.25 7.73 -13.27
C HIS A 221 7.98 9.02 -14.02
N PRO A 222 8.95 9.59 -14.77
CA PRO A 222 8.82 10.91 -15.40
C PRO A 222 7.77 10.98 -16.52
N ASN A 223 7.34 9.84 -17.04
CA ASN A 223 6.36 9.76 -18.14
C ASN A 223 4.97 9.27 -17.69
N VAL A 224 4.79 8.96 -16.44
CA VAL A 224 3.48 8.68 -15.89
C VAL A 224 2.95 9.98 -15.34
N ASN A 225 1.81 10.44 -15.86
CA ASN A 225 1.03 11.50 -15.25
C ASN A 225 0.67 11.04 -13.83
N THR A 226 1.62 11.19 -12.92
CA THR A 226 1.34 10.96 -11.51
C THR A 226 0.30 11.99 -11.10
N ALA A 227 -0.66 11.60 -10.31
CA ALA A 227 -1.67 12.49 -9.76
C ALA A 227 -1.06 13.78 -9.16
N LEU A 228 0.24 13.75 -8.80
CA LEU A 228 1.01 14.90 -8.34
C LEU A 228 1.37 15.90 -9.46
N SER A 229 1.63 15.46 -10.70
CA SER A 229 2.01 16.39 -11.78
C SER A 229 0.82 16.97 -12.55
N GLU A 230 -0.30 16.27 -12.60
CA GLU A 230 -1.52 16.73 -13.26
C GLU A 230 -2.74 16.72 -12.33
N GLY A 231 -2.76 15.93 -11.29
CA GLY A 231 -3.91 15.73 -10.41
C GLY A 231 -4.15 16.89 -9.45
N LEU A 232 -3.11 17.51 -8.90
CA LEU A 232 -3.28 18.73 -8.09
C LEU A 232 -3.64 19.96 -8.93
N VAL A 233 -3.38 19.95 -10.25
CA VAL A 233 -3.66 21.10 -11.13
C VAL A 233 -4.77 20.82 -12.14
N ARG A 234 -5.01 19.54 -12.54
CA ARG A 234 -6.03 19.17 -13.54
C ARG A 234 -7.00 18.07 -13.11
N GLY A 235 -6.70 17.32 -12.09
CA GLY A 235 -7.43 16.07 -11.72
C GLY A 235 -8.46 16.22 -10.62
N PHE A 236 -8.67 17.40 -10.05
CA PHE A 236 -9.94 17.68 -9.36
C PHE A 236 -11.06 17.73 -10.40
N ASN A 237 -11.34 16.58 -10.99
CA ASN A 237 -12.56 16.43 -11.74
C ASN A 237 -13.72 16.56 -10.76
N PHE A 238 -14.59 17.53 -10.97
CA PHE A 238 -15.78 17.82 -10.15
C PHE A 238 -16.63 16.58 -9.85
N SER A 239 -16.58 15.55 -10.72
CA SER A 239 -17.25 14.28 -10.51
C SER A 239 -16.62 13.45 -9.40
N ASN A 240 -15.29 13.40 -9.29
CA ASN A 240 -14.59 12.68 -8.21
C ASN A 240 -14.79 13.38 -6.87
N PHE A 241 -14.71 14.72 -6.87
CA PHE A 241 -14.99 15.52 -5.65
C PHE A 241 -16.44 15.36 -5.19
N LYS A 242 -17.40 15.28 -6.12
CA LYS A 242 -18.80 15.04 -5.79
C LYS A 242 -19.03 13.63 -5.22
N LEU A 243 -18.31 12.63 -5.71
CA LEU A 243 -18.35 11.26 -5.21
C LEU A 243 -17.79 11.19 -3.79
N ILE A 244 -16.62 11.77 -3.57
CA ILE A 244 -15.97 11.87 -2.24
C ILE A 244 -16.85 12.65 -1.27
N LYS A 245 -17.41 13.80 -1.67
CA LYS A 245 -18.28 14.63 -0.83
C LYS A 245 -19.60 13.92 -0.45
N ASN A 246 -20.20 13.20 -1.39
CA ASN A 246 -21.42 12.43 -1.11
C ASN A 246 -21.14 11.30 -0.12
N HIS A 247 -20.01 10.60 -0.28
CA HIS A 247 -19.63 9.51 0.60
C HIS A 247 -19.25 10.00 2.01
N ILE A 248 -18.50 11.10 2.12
CA ILE A 248 -18.22 11.74 3.41
C ILE A 248 -19.51 12.20 4.07
N GLY A 249 -20.48 12.71 3.30
CA GLY A 249 -21.81 13.09 3.81
C GLY A 249 -22.62 11.89 4.33
N GLU A 250 -22.46 10.72 3.74
CA GLU A 250 -23.11 9.47 4.20
C GLU A 250 -22.42 8.88 5.44
N CYS A 251 -21.11 9.07 5.60
CA CYS A 251 -20.35 8.58 6.76
C CYS A 251 -20.48 9.50 8.00
N LEU A 252 -20.92 10.74 7.83
CA LEU A 252 -21.09 11.72 8.91
C LEU A 252 -22.54 11.83 9.44
N ASN A 253 -23.48 11.10 8.85
CA ASN A 253 -24.87 10.94 9.30
C ASN A 253 -25.06 9.55 9.91
#